data_356bcee73415b5ebffe8b6754d98592d
#
_entry.id   356bcee73415b5ebffe8b6754d98592d
#
_cell.length_a   1.000
_cell.length_b   1.000
_cell.length_c   1.000
_cell.angle_alpha   90.00
_cell.angle_beta   90.00
_cell.angle_gamma   90.00
#
_symmetry.space_group_name_H-M   'P 1'
#
loop_
_entity.id
_entity.type
_entity.pdbx_description
1 polymer ?
#
loop_
_entity_poly.entity_id
_entity_poly.type
_entity_poly.pdbx_seq_one_letter_code
_entity_poly.pdbx_strand_id
1 'polypeptide(L)'
;MLADALEHLIRGIVSHPDDVTVKDKELRRGRMLEVRVSPDDVGKVIGRSGRTSTALRTVIGALAGAQDVRIDFVDVDKLARRGGGGRRR
;
A
#
# COMPACT_ATOMS: atom_id res chain seq x y z
N MET A 1 -13.87 -6.37 -2.78
CA MET A 1 -13.29 -7.67 -2.39
C MET A 1 -11.77 -7.65 -2.37
N LEU A 2 -11.13 -7.13 -3.40
CA LEU A 2 -9.67 -7.10 -3.41
C LEU A 2 -9.13 -6.16 -2.35
N ALA A 3 -9.79 -5.02 -2.13
CA ALA A 3 -9.36 -4.08 -1.11
C ALA A 3 -9.43 -4.73 0.28
N ASP A 4 -10.49 -5.49 0.53
CA ASP A 4 -10.64 -6.18 1.82
C ASP A 4 -9.55 -7.23 2.02
N ALA A 5 -9.23 -7.96 0.97
CA ALA A 5 -8.19 -8.98 1.04
C ALA A 5 -6.83 -8.33 1.32
N LEU A 6 -6.52 -7.25 0.63
CA LEU A 6 -5.26 -6.55 0.83
C LEU A 6 -5.18 -5.96 2.23
N GLU A 7 -6.26 -5.35 2.69
CA GLU A 7 -6.30 -4.79 4.04
C GLU A 7 -6.05 -5.87 5.09
N HIS A 8 -6.67 -7.02 4.93
CA HIS A 8 -6.50 -8.13 5.84
C HIS A 8 -5.04 -8.57 5.91
N LEU A 9 -4.42 -8.72 4.74
CA LEU A 9 -3.02 -9.14 4.68
C LEU A 9 -2.11 -8.12 5.36
N ILE A 10 -2.34 -6.85 5.09
CA ILE A 10 -1.48 -5.79 5.65
C ILE A 10 -1.67 -5.68 7.16
N ARG A 11 -2.88 -5.83 7.65
CA ARG A 11 -3.12 -5.80 9.09
C ARG A 11 -2.37 -6.89 9.83
N GLY A 12 -2.11 -8.01 9.16
CA GLY A 12 -1.34 -9.09 9.75
C GLY A 12 0.15 -8.83 9.82
N ILE A 13 0.62 -7.80 9.12
CA ILE A 13 2.05 -7.48 9.05
C ILE A 13 2.44 -6.33 9.97
N VAL A 14 1.54 -5.36 10.15
CA VAL A 14 1.88 -4.10 10.80
C VAL A 14 1.70 -4.15 12.31
N SER A 15 2.30 -3.17 12.98
CA SER A 15 2.16 -3.01 14.43
C SER A 15 0.93 -2.17 14.79
N HIS A 16 0.43 -1.38 13.85
CA HIS A 16 -0.69 -0.47 14.08
C HIS A 16 -1.82 -0.78 13.10
N PRO A 17 -2.51 -1.92 13.31
CA PRO A 17 -3.55 -2.33 12.34
C PRO A 17 -4.71 -1.36 12.24
N ASP A 18 -4.99 -0.60 13.31
CA ASP A 18 -6.08 0.38 13.26
C ASP A 18 -5.79 1.54 12.34
N ASP A 19 -4.53 1.74 11.97
CA ASP A 19 -4.14 2.81 11.07
C ASP A 19 -4.13 2.39 9.62
N VAL A 20 -4.43 1.13 9.34
CA VAL A 20 -4.42 0.61 7.97
C VAL A 20 -5.70 1.03 7.26
N THR A 21 -5.54 1.64 6.11
CA THR A 21 -6.67 2.01 5.25
C THR A 21 -6.32 1.62 3.82
N VAL A 22 -7.27 0.97 3.15
CA VAL A 22 -7.10 0.64 1.74
C VAL A 22 -8.29 1.23 0.99
N LYS A 23 -7.98 2.11 0.04
CA LYS A 23 -9.01 2.73 -0.80
C LYS A 23 -8.97 2.12 -2.18
N ASP A 24 -10.14 1.72 -2.66
CA ASP A 24 -10.30 1.13 -3.98
C ASP A 24 -10.72 2.25 -4.93
N LYS A 25 -9.85 2.59 -5.86
CA LYS A 25 -10.12 3.63 -6.84
C LYS A 25 -10.26 3.02 -8.22
N GLU A 26 -11.34 3.36 -8.88
CA GLU A 26 -11.55 2.90 -10.24
C GLU A 26 -10.80 3.78 -11.21
N LEU A 27 -10.03 3.15 -12.09
CA LEU A 27 -9.28 3.85 -13.11
C LEU A 27 -9.88 3.55 -14.47
N ARG A 28 -9.45 4.32 -15.47
CA ARG A 28 -9.92 4.09 -16.83
C ARG A 28 -9.65 2.66 -17.28
N ARG A 29 -8.50 2.10 -16.87
CA ARG A 29 -8.12 0.74 -17.27
C ARG A 29 -7.80 -0.10 -16.04
N GLY A 30 -8.81 -0.35 -15.22
CA GLY A 30 -8.59 -1.20 -14.07
C GLY A 30 -8.82 -0.47 -12.77
N ARG A 31 -8.09 -0.87 -11.76
CA ARG A 31 -8.27 -0.33 -10.41
C ARG A 31 -6.94 -0.02 -9.77
N MET A 32 -6.98 0.88 -8.81
CA MET A 32 -5.83 1.17 -7.96
C MET A 32 -6.27 1.01 -6.51
N LEU A 33 -5.49 0.25 -5.75
CA LEU A 33 -5.69 0.09 -4.32
C LEU A 33 -4.66 0.96 -3.61
N GLU A 34 -5.13 2.01 -2.98
CA GLU A 34 -4.26 2.95 -2.27
C GLU A 34 -4.16 2.53 -0.82
N VAL A 35 -2.96 2.21 -0.38
CA VAL A 35 -2.72 1.70 0.97
C VAL A 35 -2.08 2.79 1.83
N ARG A 36 -2.66 3.00 3.00
CA ARG A 36 -2.08 3.89 4.01
C ARG A 36 -1.90 3.12 5.30
N VAL A 37 -0.76 3.32 5.91
CA VAL A 37 -0.44 2.68 7.19
C VAL A 37 0.22 3.73 8.08
N SER A 38 0.41 3.38 9.36
CA SER A 38 1.18 4.23 10.25
C SER A 38 2.58 4.46 9.66
N PRO A 39 3.14 5.68 9.79
CA PRO A 39 4.51 5.92 9.33
C PRO A 39 5.51 4.93 9.89
N ASP A 40 5.26 4.44 11.11
CA ASP A 40 6.14 3.46 11.74
C ASP A 40 6.11 2.11 11.03
N ASP A 41 5.05 1.85 10.27
CA ASP A 41 4.85 0.55 9.63
C ASP A 41 5.18 0.53 8.15
N VAL A 42 5.48 1.69 7.57
CA VAL A 42 5.75 1.75 6.12
C VAL A 42 6.87 0.78 5.73
N GLY A 43 7.94 0.75 6.51
CA GLY A 43 9.04 -0.17 6.22
C GLY A 43 8.63 -1.63 6.26
N LYS A 44 7.65 -1.97 7.09
CA LYS A 44 7.19 -3.35 7.19
C LYS A 44 6.42 -3.79 5.96
N VAL A 45 5.59 -2.90 5.41
CA VAL A 45 4.80 -3.27 4.24
C VAL A 45 5.60 -3.22 2.95
N ILE A 46 6.65 -2.42 2.91
CA ILE A 46 7.57 -2.42 1.76
C ILE A 46 8.51 -3.63 1.86
N GLY A 47 9.09 -3.82 3.04
CA GLY A 47 10.03 -4.90 3.28
C GLY A 47 11.40 -4.60 2.74
N ARG A 48 12.34 -5.47 3.08
CA ARG A 48 13.71 -5.31 2.64
C ARG A 48 13.75 -5.42 1.11
N SER A 49 14.31 -4.41 0.47
CA SER A 49 14.43 -4.37 -0.99
C SER A 49 13.09 -4.51 -1.70
N GLY A 50 12.00 -4.12 -1.04
CA GLY A 50 10.68 -4.17 -1.63
C GLY A 50 10.06 -5.56 -1.70
N ARG A 51 10.60 -6.52 -0.97
CA ARG A 51 10.13 -7.91 -1.06
C ARG A 51 8.69 -8.10 -0.61
N THR A 52 8.31 -7.46 0.49
CA THR A 52 6.94 -7.59 0.99
C THR A 52 5.95 -6.95 0.04
N SER A 53 6.25 -5.74 -0.44
CA SER A 53 5.36 -5.08 -1.37
C SER A 53 5.22 -5.87 -2.67
N THR A 54 6.31 -6.45 -3.16
CA THR A 54 6.28 -7.29 -4.36
C THR A 54 5.40 -8.52 -4.14
N ALA A 55 5.53 -9.15 -2.96
CA ALA A 55 4.72 -10.32 -2.63
C ALA A 55 3.24 -9.96 -2.58
N LEU A 56 2.92 -8.81 -1.98
CA LEU A 56 1.53 -8.35 -1.92
C LEU A 56 0.97 -8.11 -3.30
N ARG A 57 1.76 -7.49 -4.19
CA ARG A 57 1.32 -7.27 -5.57
C ARG A 57 1.08 -8.58 -6.28
N THR A 58 1.93 -9.58 -6.05
CA THR A 58 1.77 -10.88 -6.68
C THR A 58 0.49 -11.57 -6.23
N VAL A 59 0.21 -11.56 -4.92
CA VAL A 59 -0.99 -12.20 -4.40
C VAL A 59 -2.25 -11.50 -4.92
N ILE A 60 -2.28 -10.19 -4.85
CA ILE A 60 -3.45 -9.44 -5.30
C ILE A 60 -3.64 -9.58 -6.80
N GLY A 61 -2.54 -9.60 -7.57
CA GLY A 61 -2.62 -9.83 -9.01
C GLY A 61 -3.23 -11.18 -9.34
N ALA A 62 -2.87 -12.20 -8.60
CA ALA A 62 -3.45 -13.53 -8.79
C ALA A 62 -4.95 -13.53 -8.48
N LEU A 63 -5.36 -12.84 -7.42
CA LEU A 63 -6.77 -12.76 -7.05
C LEU A 63 -7.58 -11.91 -8.05
N ALA A 64 -6.93 -10.92 -8.65
CA ALA A 64 -7.59 -10.04 -9.59
C ALA A 64 -7.88 -10.71 -10.94
N GLY A 65 -7.15 -11.78 -11.25
CA GLY A 65 -7.34 -12.47 -12.52
C GLY A 65 -6.95 -11.59 -13.69
N ALA A 66 -7.86 -11.38 -14.61
CA ALA A 66 -7.59 -10.60 -15.81
C ALA A 66 -7.69 -9.09 -15.57
N GLN A 67 -8.18 -8.68 -14.43
CA GLN A 67 -8.35 -7.27 -14.14
C GLN A 67 -6.99 -6.64 -13.82
N ASP A 68 -6.74 -5.45 -14.36
CA ASP A 68 -5.52 -4.71 -14.09
C ASP A 68 -5.68 -3.99 -12.76
N VAL A 69 -4.92 -4.40 -11.76
CA VAL A 69 -5.00 -3.83 -10.42
C VAL A 69 -3.61 -3.37 -10.00
N ARG A 70 -3.52 -2.11 -9.59
CA ARG A 70 -2.29 -1.52 -9.09
C ARG A 70 -2.41 -1.28 -7.61
N ILE A 71 -1.29 -1.42 -6.91
CA ILE A 71 -1.22 -1.12 -5.49
C ILE A 71 -0.28 0.06 -5.30
N ASP A 72 -0.78 1.10 -4.65
CA ASP A 72 0.03 2.28 -4.35
C ASP A 72 0.17 2.40 -2.85
N PHE A 73 1.39 2.34 -2.34
CA PHE A 73 1.67 2.49 -0.93
C PHE A 73 2.00 3.95 -0.64
N VAL A 74 1.11 4.62 0.09
CA VAL A 74 1.30 6.02 0.41
C VAL A 74 2.25 6.13 1.59
N ASP A 75 3.37 6.82 1.36
CA ASP A 75 4.34 7.09 2.42
C ASP A 75 4.02 8.44 3.02
N VAL A 76 3.27 8.42 4.12
CA VAL A 76 2.83 9.64 4.79
C VAL A 76 4.02 10.47 5.24
N ASP A 77 5.05 9.81 5.75
CA ASP A 77 6.24 10.51 6.22
C ASP A 77 6.95 11.22 5.07
N LYS A 78 7.05 10.53 3.96
CA LYS A 78 7.67 11.11 2.76
C LYS A 78 6.87 12.31 2.25
N LEU A 79 5.55 12.21 2.27
CA LEU A 79 4.69 13.30 1.86
C LEU A 79 4.86 14.50 2.79
N ALA A 80 4.95 14.24 4.10
CA ALA A 80 5.14 15.29 5.07
C ALA A 80 6.47 16.00 4.86
N ARG A 81 7.52 15.24 4.62
CA ARG A 81 8.84 15.82 4.35
C ARG A 81 8.84 16.64 3.08
N ARG A 82 8.18 16.14 2.05
CA ARG A 82 8.10 16.84 0.78
C ARG A 82 7.34 18.14 0.94
N GLY A 83 6.23 18.10 1.69
CA GLY A 83 5.47 19.29 1.96
C GLY A 83 6.21 20.26 2.84
N GLY A 84 7.01 19.73 3.75
CA GLY A 84 7.79 20.56 4.68
C GLY A 84 8.98 21.20 4.06
N GLY A 85 9.18 20.99 2.86
CA GLY A 85 10.16 21.71 2.38
C GLY A 85 11.10 21.27 1.66
N GLY A 86 10.65 20.74 1.57
CA GLY A 86 11.58 20.65 1.02
C GLY A 86 12.93 20.75 1.44
N ARG A 87 13.45 20.50 1.86
CA ARG A 87 14.71 20.58 2.25
C ARG A 87 15.57 19.68 1.98
N ARG A 88 15.58 19.53 2.04
CA ARG A 88 16.42 18.88 1.81
C ARG A 88 17.09 18.54 1.43
N ARG A 89 17.36 18.51 1.46
CA ARG A 89 18.23 18.19 1.11
C ARG A 89 18.63 17.78 0.91
#